data_34e74a6a0a40ff392629e6176720d428
#
_entry.id   34e74a6a0a40ff392629e6176720d428
#
_cell.length_a   1.000
_cell.length_b   1.000
_cell.length_c   1.000
_cell.angle_alpha   90.00
_cell.angle_beta   90.00
_cell.angle_gamma   90.00
#
_symmetry.space_group_name_H-M   'P 1'
#
loop_
_entity.id
_entity.type
_entity.pdbx_description
1 polymer ?
#
loop_
_entity_poly.entity_id
_entity_poly.type
_entity_poly.pdbx_seq_one_letter_code
_entity_poly.pdbx_strand_id
1 'polypeptide(L)'
;MKAPEFWFYHLERLPLEAVLPVLLEKTLQRGWRACLRFSTPERLEAMDSALWTYRDDAFLPHGTGRDGHAARQPVFLTLDGANPNDADALFLVETARESEPERFVRVSRLFDSADEEAKTLAREEWRAAKAAGFAVSYWRQDERGSWKRHV
;
A
#
# COMPACT_ATOMS: atom_id res chain seq x y z
N MET A 1 17.13 -11.73 9.65
CA MET A 1 16.10 -10.88 9.04
C MET A 1 15.49 -11.58 7.85
N LYS A 2 14.16 -11.61 7.79
CA LYS A 2 13.49 -12.14 6.61
C LYS A 2 13.52 -11.10 5.51
N ALA A 3 13.74 -11.54 4.28
CA ALA A 3 13.61 -10.67 3.13
C ALA A 3 12.12 -10.33 2.93
N PRO A 4 11.79 -9.11 2.56
CA PRO A 4 10.39 -8.74 2.34
C PRO A 4 9.83 -9.40 1.09
N GLU A 5 8.51 -9.57 1.06
CA GLU A 5 7.79 -9.92 -0.14
C GLU A 5 7.42 -8.64 -0.87
N PHE A 6 7.42 -8.66 -2.19
CA PHE A 6 6.98 -7.51 -3.00
C PHE A 6 5.72 -7.91 -3.77
N TRP A 7 4.65 -7.16 -3.54
CA TRP A 7 3.37 -7.38 -4.19
C TRP A 7 3.03 -6.16 -5.03
N PHE A 8 2.61 -6.39 -6.28
CA PHE A 8 2.29 -5.33 -7.22
C PHE A 8 0.82 -5.45 -7.61
N TYR A 9 0.05 -4.41 -7.31
CA TYR A 9 -1.38 -4.33 -7.61
C TYR A 9 -1.60 -3.37 -8.76
N HIS A 10 -2.01 -3.91 -9.90
CA HIS A 10 -2.27 -3.13 -11.11
C HIS A 10 -3.75 -2.73 -11.13
N LEU A 11 -4.04 -1.44 -10.93
CA LEU A 11 -5.40 -0.93 -10.87
C LEU A 11 -5.87 -0.59 -12.27
N GLU A 12 -6.83 -1.32 -12.77
CA GLU A 12 -7.36 -1.14 -14.11
C GLU A 12 -8.84 -0.78 -14.13
N ARG A 13 -9.60 -1.20 -13.14
CA ARG A 13 -11.05 -1.07 -13.12
C ARG A 13 -11.59 -0.23 -11.97
N LEU A 14 -11.02 -0.41 -10.79
CA LEU A 14 -11.46 0.29 -9.59
C LEU A 14 -10.41 1.32 -9.17
N PRO A 15 -10.86 2.47 -8.64
CA PRO A 15 -9.92 3.47 -8.14
C PRO A 15 -9.27 3.02 -6.83
N LEU A 16 -8.18 3.68 -6.46
CA LEU A 16 -7.45 3.40 -5.24
C LEU A 16 -8.35 3.46 -4.00
N GLU A 17 -9.26 4.42 -3.97
CA GLU A 17 -10.17 4.64 -2.84
C GLU A 17 -11.13 3.46 -2.62
N ALA A 18 -11.38 2.66 -3.64
CA ALA A 18 -12.20 1.46 -3.53
C ALA A 18 -11.38 0.23 -3.19
N VAL A 19 -10.14 0.17 -3.65
CA VAL A 19 -9.27 -1.00 -3.51
C VAL A 19 -8.53 -1.02 -2.18
N LEU A 20 -7.93 0.09 -1.79
CA LEU A 20 -7.04 0.15 -0.63
C LEU A 20 -7.76 -0.22 0.68
N PRO A 21 -8.98 0.27 0.97
CA PRO A 21 -9.64 -0.11 2.22
C PRO A 21 -9.85 -1.62 2.37
N VAL A 22 -10.16 -2.32 1.28
CA VAL A 22 -10.34 -3.77 1.31
C VAL A 22 -9.03 -4.47 1.64
N LEU A 23 -7.92 -4.02 1.05
CA LEU A 23 -6.60 -4.57 1.33
C LEU A 23 -6.18 -4.30 2.77
N LEU A 24 -6.54 -3.13 3.30
CA LEU A 24 -6.25 -2.79 4.69
C LEU A 24 -7.04 -3.67 5.65
N GLU A 25 -8.32 -3.93 5.38
CA GLU A 25 -9.09 -4.84 6.20
C GLU A 25 -8.43 -6.20 6.29
N LYS A 26 -7.99 -6.75 5.15
CA LYS A 26 -7.31 -8.04 5.11
C LYS A 26 -5.99 -8.01 5.87
N THR A 27 -5.26 -6.92 5.79
CA THR A 27 -3.99 -6.75 6.51
C THR A 27 -4.22 -6.78 8.01
N LEU A 28 -5.21 -6.04 8.49
CA LEU A 28 -5.53 -6.00 9.91
C LEU A 28 -6.08 -7.34 10.41
N GLN A 29 -6.83 -8.07 9.58
CA GLN A 29 -7.34 -9.40 9.93
C GLN A 29 -6.21 -10.40 10.15
N ARG A 30 -5.05 -10.19 9.50
CA ARG A 30 -3.85 -11.01 9.73
C ARG A 30 -3.14 -10.68 11.04
N GLY A 31 -3.58 -9.63 11.74
CA GLY A 31 -2.90 -9.13 12.92
C GLY A 31 -1.73 -8.21 12.61
N TRP A 32 -1.61 -7.75 11.37
CA TRP A 32 -0.54 -6.85 10.94
C TRP A 32 -0.97 -5.40 11.05
N ARG A 33 0.01 -4.52 11.23
CA ARG A 33 -0.18 -3.08 11.11
C ARG A 33 0.26 -2.66 9.72
N ALA A 34 -0.28 -1.54 9.23
CA ALA A 34 -0.01 -1.03 7.91
C ALA A 34 0.53 0.40 7.95
N CYS A 35 1.45 0.69 7.03
CA CYS A 35 1.92 2.04 6.76
C CYS A 35 1.59 2.35 5.29
N LEU A 36 0.91 3.46 5.05
CA LEU A 36 0.57 3.91 3.70
C LEU A 36 1.46 5.10 3.36
N ARG A 37 2.20 5.00 2.27
CA ARG A 37 3.09 6.07 1.84
C ARG A 37 2.58 6.72 0.58
N PHE A 38 2.46 8.04 0.62
CA PHE A 38 1.96 8.87 -0.48
C PHE A 38 3.06 9.76 -1.02
N SER A 39 2.91 10.18 -2.27
CA SER A 39 3.88 11.07 -2.92
C SER A 39 3.52 12.54 -2.75
N THR A 40 2.25 12.86 -2.43
CA THR A 40 1.80 14.24 -2.23
C THR A 40 0.88 14.36 -1.01
N PRO A 41 0.89 15.54 -0.34
CA PRO A 41 -0.03 15.78 0.77
C PRO A 41 -1.50 15.71 0.36
N GLU A 42 -1.83 16.16 -0.84
CA GLU A 42 -3.19 16.15 -1.35
C GLU A 42 -3.72 14.71 -1.45
N ARG A 43 -2.90 13.80 -1.93
CA ARG A 43 -3.29 12.40 -2.06
C ARG A 43 -3.46 11.74 -0.71
N LEU A 44 -2.57 12.05 0.23
CA LEU A 44 -2.68 11.55 1.60
C LEU A 44 -3.99 12.01 2.24
N GLU A 45 -4.32 13.30 2.13
CA GLU A 45 -5.53 13.84 2.73
C GLU A 45 -6.80 13.27 2.08
N ALA A 46 -6.78 13.06 0.77
CA ALA A 46 -7.90 12.45 0.07
C ALA A 46 -8.15 11.02 0.57
N MET A 47 -7.08 10.26 0.78
CA MET A 47 -7.23 8.88 1.29
C MET A 47 -7.65 8.87 2.76
N ASP A 48 -7.12 9.79 3.58
CA ASP A 48 -7.53 9.91 4.98
C ASP A 48 -9.04 10.12 5.07
N SER A 49 -9.57 11.04 4.26
CA SER A 49 -11.01 11.30 4.20
C SER A 49 -11.79 10.08 3.72
N ALA A 50 -11.29 9.41 2.68
CA ALA A 50 -11.96 8.23 2.11
C ALA A 50 -12.03 7.09 3.12
N LEU A 51 -11.00 6.91 3.95
CA LEU A 51 -11.00 5.87 4.97
C LEU A 51 -12.01 6.12 6.08
N TRP A 52 -12.25 7.41 6.43
CA TRP A 52 -13.25 7.77 7.42
C TRP A 52 -14.68 7.47 6.94
N THR A 53 -14.92 7.53 5.64
CA THR A 53 -16.24 7.39 5.04
C THR A 53 -16.41 6.13 4.19
N TYR A 54 -15.48 5.19 4.33
CA TYR A 54 -15.43 3.99 3.49
C TYR A 54 -16.74 3.19 3.48
N ARG A 55 -17.27 2.89 4.67
CA ARG A 55 -18.56 2.18 4.84
C ARG A 55 -19.16 2.56 6.18
N ASP A 56 -20.49 2.62 6.23
CA ASP A 56 -21.21 2.95 7.46
C ASP A 56 -21.00 1.91 8.56
N ASP A 57 -20.85 0.64 8.17
CA ASP A 57 -20.72 -0.47 9.09
C ASP A 57 -19.27 -0.93 9.31
N ALA A 58 -18.31 -0.20 8.74
CA ALA A 58 -16.91 -0.56 8.85
C ALA A 58 -16.11 0.63 9.39
N PHE A 59 -15.24 0.33 10.32
CA PHE A 59 -14.31 1.32 10.86
C PHE A 59 -12.89 0.83 10.68
N LEU A 60 -12.08 1.62 9.97
CA LEU A 60 -10.66 1.34 9.78
C LEU A 60 -9.85 2.30 10.65
N PRO A 61 -9.38 1.86 11.83
CA PRO A 61 -8.58 2.72 12.69
C PRO A 61 -7.31 3.17 11.96
N HIS A 62 -7.16 4.48 11.82
CA HIS A 62 -6.01 5.03 11.11
C HIS A 62 -5.66 6.42 11.63
N GLY A 63 -4.47 6.89 11.28
CA GLY A 63 -4.06 8.23 11.65
C GLY A 63 -2.96 8.75 10.75
N THR A 64 -2.74 10.07 10.84
CA THR A 64 -1.66 10.77 10.16
C THR A 64 -0.79 11.43 11.23
N GLY A 65 0.30 12.08 10.81
CA GLY A 65 1.14 12.80 11.75
C GLY A 65 0.43 13.90 12.52
N ARG A 66 -0.69 14.42 12.00
CA ARG A 66 -1.46 15.47 12.67
C ARG A 66 -2.33 14.96 13.80
N ASP A 67 -2.68 13.66 13.77
CA ASP A 67 -3.64 13.09 14.73
C ASP A 67 -3.00 12.70 16.06
N GLY A 68 -1.69 12.68 16.14
CA GLY A 68 -0.98 12.18 17.30
C GLY A 68 -1.06 10.66 17.44
N HIS A 69 -0.46 10.12 18.48
CA HIS A 69 -0.49 8.68 18.78
C HIS A 69 -0.05 7.79 17.61
N ALA A 70 0.89 8.27 16.79
CA ALA A 70 1.34 7.57 15.59
C ALA A 70 1.76 6.12 15.88
N ALA A 71 2.45 5.89 16.98
CA ALA A 71 2.94 4.55 17.33
C ALA A 71 1.81 3.55 17.65
N ARG A 72 0.61 4.04 17.92
CA ARG A 72 -0.53 3.19 18.28
C ARG A 72 -1.51 2.94 17.13
N GLN A 73 -1.32 3.62 16.02
CA GLN A 73 -2.25 3.49 14.90
C GLN A 73 -2.06 2.15 14.17
N PRO A 74 -3.12 1.35 14.00
CA PRO A 74 -3.02 0.13 13.19
C PRO A 74 -2.69 0.44 11.74
N VAL A 75 -3.16 1.59 11.23
CA VAL A 75 -2.87 2.09 9.89
C VAL A 75 -2.36 3.52 10.03
N PHE A 76 -1.17 3.79 9.50
CA PHE A 76 -0.58 5.12 9.56
C PHE A 76 -0.27 5.63 8.14
N LEU A 77 -0.71 6.85 7.84
CA LEU A 77 -0.51 7.49 6.55
C LEU A 77 0.66 8.48 6.66
N THR A 78 1.60 8.40 5.73
CA THR A 78 2.81 9.22 5.79
C THR A 78 3.27 9.67 4.40
N LEU A 79 4.08 10.72 4.37
CA LEU A 79 4.74 11.22 3.15
C LEU A 79 6.23 10.89 3.13
N ASP A 80 6.79 10.50 4.26
CA ASP A 80 8.23 10.28 4.40
C ASP A 80 8.55 8.84 4.81
N GLY A 81 9.82 8.56 5.06
CA GLY A 81 10.30 7.23 5.43
C GLY A 81 9.99 6.80 6.85
N ALA A 82 9.17 7.54 7.58
CA ALA A 82 8.83 7.18 8.96
C ALA A 82 7.98 5.91 9.02
N ASN A 83 8.20 5.13 10.07
CA ASN A 83 7.41 3.93 10.35
C ASN A 83 7.12 3.91 11.87
N PRO A 84 6.35 4.91 12.36
CA PRO A 84 6.18 5.07 13.80
C PRO A 84 5.33 3.98 14.46
N ASN A 85 4.47 3.33 13.70
CA ASN A 85 3.60 2.26 14.23
C ASN A 85 4.20 0.86 14.05
N ASP A 86 5.46 0.77 13.66
CA ASP A 86 6.17 -0.50 13.46
C ASP A 86 5.35 -1.46 12.58
N ALA A 87 5.00 -0.99 11.39
CA ALA A 87 4.13 -1.73 10.49
C ALA A 87 4.81 -2.94 9.86
N ASP A 88 4.04 -4.01 9.67
CA ASP A 88 4.49 -5.20 8.96
C ASP A 88 4.33 -5.03 7.45
N ALA A 89 3.31 -4.31 7.03
CA ALA A 89 2.99 -4.09 5.62
C ALA A 89 3.13 -2.62 5.26
N LEU A 90 3.87 -2.36 4.18
CA LEU A 90 4.01 -1.02 3.59
C LEU A 90 3.25 -1.00 2.27
N PHE A 91 2.39 0.00 2.10
CA PHE A 91 1.68 0.24 0.84
C PHE A 91 2.23 1.51 0.21
N LEU A 92 2.86 1.37 -0.96
CA LEU A 92 3.40 2.48 -1.73
C LEU A 92 2.40 2.88 -2.80
N VAL A 93 1.95 4.12 -2.76
CA VAL A 93 0.91 4.64 -3.65
C VAL A 93 1.56 5.51 -4.71
N GLU A 94 1.16 5.31 -5.96
CA GLU A 94 1.64 6.09 -7.10
C GLU A 94 3.16 6.03 -7.24
N THR A 95 3.86 7.14 -7.01
CA THR A 95 5.33 7.21 -7.16
C THR A 95 6.06 7.30 -5.82
N ALA A 96 5.38 7.04 -4.71
CA ALA A 96 6.03 7.02 -3.39
C ALA A 96 7.10 5.92 -3.35
N ARG A 97 8.18 6.16 -2.61
CA ARG A 97 9.34 5.27 -2.57
C ARG A 97 9.71 4.89 -1.14
N GLU A 98 10.41 3.78 -1.00
CA GLU A 98 10.99 3.33 0.27
C GLU A 98 12.42 2.87 0.02
N SER A 99 13.37 3.44 0.78
CA SER A 99 14.78 3.11 0.65
C SER A 99 15.20 1.90 1.51
N GLU A 100 14.37 1.51 2.48
CA GLU A 100 14.67 0.43 3.42
C GLU A 100 13.51 -0.58 3.49
N PRO A 101 13.22 -1.26 2.36
CA PRO A 101 12.07 -2.19 2.33
C PRO A 101 12.21 -3.37 3.30
N GLU A 102 13.43 -3.70 3.69
CA GLU A 102 13.71 -4.80 4.63
C GLU A 102 13.16 -4.56 6.03
N ARG A 103 12.69 -3.34 6.33
CA ARG A 103 12.00 -3.06 7.59
C ARG A 103 10.59 -3.66 7.64
N PHE A 104 10.07 -4.10 6.50
CA PHE A 104 8.70 -4.59 6.38
C PHE A 104 8.67 -6.05 5.99
N VAL A 105 7.61 -6.75 6.39
CA VAL A 105 7.37 -8.14 5.96
C VAL A 105 6.91 -8.16 4.50
N ARG A 106 6.07 -7.20 4.13
CA ARG A 106 5.56 -7.08 2.76
C ARG A 106 5.54 -5.63 2.32
N VAL A 107 6.02 -5.39 1.11
CA VAL A 107 5.93 -4.08 0.46
C VAL A 107 5.01 -4.23 -0.75
N SER A 108 3.93 -3.46 -0.79
CA SER A 108 2.95 -3.49 -1.86
C SER A 108 2.95 -2.18 -2.62
N ARG A 109 3.08 -2.25 -3.93
CA ARG A 109 2.97 -1.10 -4.83
C ARG A 109 1.61 -1.13 -5.50
N LEU A 110 0.84 -0.03 -5.38
CA LEU A 110 -0.43 0.13 -6.06
C LEU A 110 -0.27 1.19 -7.13
N PHE A 111 -0.59 0.86 -8.36
CA PHE A 111 -0.42 1.78 -9.48
C PHE A 111 -1.57 1.65 -10.47
N ASP A 112 -2.02 2.79 -10.98
CA ASP A 112 -3.08 2.86 -11.98
C ASP A 112 -2.48 2.66 -13.37
N SER A 113 -3.18 1.91 -14.22
CA SER A 113 -2.72 1.65 -15.59
C SER A 113 -2.63 2.92 -16.45
N ALA A 114 -3.35 3.97 -16.08
CA ALA A 114 -3.30 5.25 -16.78
C ALA A 114 -2.12 6.13 -16.33
N ASP A 115 -1.47 5.80 -15.23
CA ASP A 115 -0.33 6.57 -14.68
C ASP A 115 0.97 5.97 -15.21
N GLU A 116 1.48 6.56 -16.29
CA GLU A 116 2.69 6.04 -16.97
C GLU A 116 3.93 6.09 -16.07
N GLU A 117 4.06 7.13 -15.25
CA GLU A 117 5.21 7.26 -14.34
C GLU A 117 5.18 6.17 -13.27
N ALA A 118 4.03 5.94 -12.67
CA ALA A 118 3.88 4.89 -11.67
C ALA A 118 4.07 3.50 -12.27
N LYS A 119 3.60 3.27 -13.49
CA LYS A 119 3.81 2.01 -14.20
C LYS A 119 5.29 1.75 -14.45
N THR A 120 6.02 2.76 -14.89
CA THR A 120 7.45 2.64 -15.14
C THR A 120 8.19 2.31 -13.85
N LEU A 121 7.86 3.00 -12.77
CA LEU A 121 8.47 2.75 -11.47
C LEU A 121 8.17 1.33 -10.99
N ALA A 122 6.92 0.89 -11.10
CA ALA A 122 6.53 -0.46 -10.69
C ALA A 122 7.31 -1.53 -11.47
N ARG A 123 7.50 -1.32 -12.77
CA ARG A 123 8.26 -2.23 -13.62
C ARG A 123 9.73 -2.31 -13.21
N GLU A 124 10.32 -1.16 -12.88
CA GLU A 124 11.71 -1.11 -12.42
C GLU A 124 11.87 -1.83 -11.07
N GLU A 125 10.94 -1.59 -10.16
CA GLU A 125 10.96 -2.26 -8.84
C GLU A 125 10.77 -3.76 -8.98
N TRP A 126 9.91 -4.19 -9.88
CA TRP A 126 9.69 -5.60 -10.17
C TRP A 126 10.99 -6.28 -10.60
N ARG A 127 11.67 -5.66 -11.58
CA ARG A 127 12.93 -6.20 -12.10
C ARG A 127 14.00 -6.26 -11.02
N ALA A 128 14.11 -5.19 -10.23
CA ALA A 128 15.10 -5.12 -9.16
C ALA A 128 14.84 -6.17 -8.08
N ALA A 129 13.58 -6.35 -7.68
CA ALA A 129 13.22 -7.34 -6.66
C ALA A 129 13.50 -8.77 -7.15
N LYS A 130 13.17 -9.07 -8.40
CA LYS A 130 13.45 -10.39 -8.97
C LYS A 130 14.95 -10.65 -9.07
N ALA A 131 15.72 -9.65 -9.51
CA ALA A 131 17.17 -9.77 -9.63
C ALA A 131 17.83 -9.99 -8.27
N ALA A 132 17.26 -9.41 -7.22
CA ALA A 132 17.77 -9.58 -5.85
C ALA A 132 17.31 -10.88 -5.19
N GLY A 133 16.45 -11.65 -5.85
CA GLY A 133 15.99 -12.94 -5.34
C GLY A 133 14.81 -12.84 -4.37
N PHE A 134 14.15 -11.70 -4.28
CA PHE A 134 12.97 -11.55 -3.41
C PHE A 134 11.76 -12.24 -4.01
N ALA A 135 10.83 -12.68 -3.15
CA ALA A 135 9.54 -13.20 -3.58
C ALA A 135 8.70 -12.04 -4.11
N VAL A 136 8.16 -12.19 -5.31
CA VAL A 136 7.35 -11.16 -5.96
C VAL A 136 6.02 -11.75 -6.42
N SER A 137 4.95 -10.94 -6.36
CA SER A 137 3.63 -11.31 -6.83
C SER A 137 3.05 -10.15 -7.61
N TYR A 138 2.43 -10.45 -8.75
CA TYR A 138 1.81 -9.44 -9.61
C TYR A 138 0.31 -9.75 -9.69
N TRP A 139 -0.53 -8.77 -9.36
CA TRP A 139 -1.97 -8.92 -9.25
C TRP A 139 -2.68 -7.97 -10.21
N ARG A 140 -3.65 -8.52 -10.93
CA ARG A 140 -4.53 -7.74 -11.79
C ARG A 140 -5.96 -8.13 -11.51
N GLN A 141 -6.90 -7.23 -11.79
CA GLN A 141 -8.31 -7.52 -11.62
C GLN A 141 -8.90 -8.10 -12.90
N ASP A 142 -9.78 -9.10 -12.76
CA ASP A 142 -10.52 -9.64 -13.88
C ASP A 142 -11.74 -8.74 -14.17
N GLU A 143 -12.58 -9.12 -15.11
CA GLU A 143 -13.77 -8.37 -15.51
C GLU A 143 -14.76 -8.14 -14.36
N ARG A 144 -14.72 -9.00 -13.35
CA ARG A 144 -15.60 -8.93 -12.17
C ARG A 144 -14.97 -8.14 -11.01
N GLY A 145 -13.75 -7.65 -11.18
CA GLY A 145 -13.04 -6.95 -10.14
C GLY A 145 -12.32 -7.86 -9.16
N SER A 146 -12.27 -9.15 -9.42
CA SER A 146 -11.53 -10.10 -8.57
C SER A 146 -10.04 -10.06 -8.91
N TRP A 147 -9.22 -10.15 -7.87
CA TRP A 147 -7.78 -10.17 -8.05
C TRP A 147 -7.29 -11.52 -8.53
N LYS A 148 -6.48 -11.51 -9.56
CA LYS A 148 -5.84 -12.71 -10.12
C LYS A 148 -4.34 -12.52 -10.10
N ARG A 149 -3.64 -13.54 -9.59
CA ARG A 149 -2.19 -13.54 -9.57
C ARG A 149 -1.65 -13.92 -10.95
N HIS A 150 -0.79 -13.10 -11.51
CA HIS A 150 -0.23 -13.32 -12.84
C HIS A 150 1.20 -13.84 -12.83
N VAL A 151 1.87 -13.76 -11.69
CA VAL A 151 3.25 -14.31 -11.56
C VAL A 151 3.47 -14.80 -10.16
#